data_309045b525d9c9531a15fa87c5eb88b6
#
_entry.id   309045b525d9c9531a15fa87c5eb88b6
#
_cell.length_a   1.000
_cell.length_b   1.000
_cell.length_c   1.000
_cell.angle_alpha   90.00
_cell.angle_beta   90.00
_cell.angle_gamma   90.00
#
_symmetry.space_group_name_H-M   'P 1'
#
loop_
_entity.id
_entity.type
_entity.pdbx_description
1 polymer ?
#
loop_
_entity_poly.entity_id
_entity_poly.type
_entity_poly.pdbx_seq_one_letter_code
_entity_poly.pdbx_strand_id
1 'polypeptide(L)'
;MKENRIIAHNLVKTFTKNEKKNKKVDINAVDGISLSVKEGEIVGILGPNGAGKTTLLRMLSKLMKPTEGMVSIRIGDKEISDDIEVKRHIGYLSNNTKLYGRLSARELLQMLGTIYGMPKEDTEQKIEEISKVLSLESFIDNRIEKLSTGQTQRASIARCLVHDPQVYIFDEPTLGLDILSSAAIIEFMKSERERGKSILYSTHYMEEAEYLCDRIIMIHHGKIISEGTPGSLKEETEKENLRGVFSELIVREGILDEH
;
A
#
# COMPACT_ATOMS: atom_id res chain seq x y z
N MET A 1 15.01 11.61 -16.34
CA MET A 1 14.53 11.65 -14.93
C MET A 1 13.33 10.72 -14.83
N LYS A 2 13.23 9.92 -13.74
CA LYS A 2 12.04 9.08 -13.52
C LYS A 2 10.81 9.98 -13.33
N GLU A 3 9.71 9.68 -14.02
CA GLU A 3 8.47 10.47 -13.95
C GLU A 3 7.66 10.17 -12.69
N ASN A 4 6.88 11.14 -12.25
CA ASN A 4 5.94 10.93 -11.16
C ASN A 4 4.72 10.14 -11.66
N ARG A 5 4.44 9.00 -11.02
CA ARG A 5 3.25 8.15 -11.27
C ARG A 5 2.04 8.60 -10.45
N ILE A 6 2.27 9.03 -9.21
CA ILE A 6 1.24 9.58 -8.34
C ILE A 6 1.72 10.94 -7.85
N ILE A 7 0.83 11.91 -7.87
CA ILE A 7 1.04 13.23 -7.29
C ILE A 7 -0.16 13.54 -6.42
N ALA A 8 0.07 13.78 -5.14
CA ALA A 8 -0.94 14.22 -4.19
C ALA A 8 -0.65 15.65 -3.75
N HIS A 9 -1.67 16.49 -3.74
CA HIS A 9 -1.53 17.90 -3.37
C HIS A 9 -2.53 18.26 -2.28
N ASN A 10 -2.01 18.66 -1.11
CA ASN A 10 -2.76 19.17 0.04
C ASN A 10 -3.97 18.30 0.42
N LEU A 11 -3.76 16.98 0.55
CA LEU A 11 -4.84 16.06 0.86
C LEU A 11 -5.33 16.23 2.29
N VAL A 12 -6.64 16.44 2.43
CA VAL A 12 -7.34 16.44 3.71
C VAL A 12 -8.46 15.41 3.68
N LYS A 13 -8.60 14.65 4.77
CA LYS A 13 -9.76 13.78 4.97
C LYS A 13 -10.31 13.94 6.37
N THR A 14 -11.50 14.52 6.46
CA THR A 14 -12.25 14.72 7.69
C THR A 14 -13.35 13.67 7.83
N PHE A 15 -13.46 13.07 9.01
CA PHE A 15 -14.58 12.20 9.39
C PHE A 15 -15.33 12.82 10.55
N THR A 16 -16.65 12.85 10.47
CA THR A 16 -17.52 13.30 11.57
C THR A 16 -17.88 12.11 12.44
N LYS A 17 -17.49 12.13 13.70
CA LYS A 17 -17.83 11.13 14.72
C LYS A 17 -18.92 11.68 15.66
N ASN A 18 -19.94 10.87 15.90
CA ASN A 18 -20.93 11.20 16.94
C ASN A 18 -20.42 10.74 18.30
N GLU A 19 -20.19 11.68 19.20
CA GLU A 19 -19.87 11.42 20.61
C GLU A 19 -21.14 11.30 21.45
N LYS A 20 -20.96 10.79 22.71
CA LYS A 20 -22.06 10.72 23.68
C LYS A 20 -22.68 12.12 23.85
N LYS A 21 -24.03 12.19 23.89
CA LYS A 21 -24.85 13.43 23.94
C LYS A 21 -25.05 14.16 22.59
N ASN A 22 -25.06 13.45 21.45
CA ASN A 22 -25.29 14.07 20.10
C ASN A 22 -24.30 15.17 19.70
N LYS A 23 -23.12 15.23 20.34
CA LYS A 23 -22.05 16.12 19.90
C LYS A 23 -21.34 15.52 18.71
N LYS A 24 -21.29 16.25 17.60
CA LYS A 24 -20.49 15.88 16.44
C LYS A 24 -19.08 16.44 16.63
N VAL A 25 -18.08 15.60 16.42
CA VAL A 25 -16.67 15.99 16.43
C VAL A 25 -16.07 15.61 15.10
N ASP A 26 -15.45 16.58 14.43
CA ASP A 26 -14.73 16.36 13.19
C ASP A 26 -13.27 16.00 13.51
N ILE A 27 -12.80 14.92 12.89
CA ILE A 27 -11.45 14.40 13.06
C ILE A 27 -10.79 14.36 11.69
N ASN A 28 -9.66 15.06 11.54
CA ASN A 28 -8.83 14.98 10.35
C ASN A 28 -7.97 13.71 10.43
N ALA A 29 -8.36 12.66 9.69
CA ALA A 29 -7.55 11.45 9.57
C ALA A 29 -6.33 11.65 8.66
N VAL A 30 -6.41 12.60 7.73
CA VAL A 30 -5.31 13.12 6.92
C VAL A 30 -5.47 14.63 6.89
N ASP A 31 -4.37 15.36 7.10
CA ASP A 31 -4.38 16.80 7.34
C ASP A 31 -3.26 17.49 6.53
N GLY A 32 -3.57 17.88 5.31
CA GLY A 32 -2.69 18.69 4.44
C GLY A 32 -1.52 17.93 3.82
N ILE A 33 -1.64 16.61 3.57
CA ILE A 33 -0.55 15.81 3.02
C ILE A 33 -0.35 16.08 1.53
N SER A 34 0.89 16.41 1.17
CA SER A 34 1.38 16.46 -0.22
C SER A 34 2.54 15.48 -0.38
N LEU A 35 2.50 14.66 -1.44
CA LEU A 35 3.56 13.71 -1.76
C LEU A 35 3.56 13.34 -3.24
N SER A 36 4.65 12.75 -3.71
CA SER A 36 4.71 12.14 -5.04
C SER A 36 5.35 10.76 -4.97
N VAL A 37 5.04 9.91 -5.95
CA VAL A 37 5.66 8.58 -6.14
C VAL A 37 6.17 8.50 -7.55
N LYS A 38 7.45 8.17 -7.71
CA LYS A 38 8.10 8.08 -9.01
C LYS A 38 7.98 6.68 -9.61
N GLU A 39 8.18 6.59 -10.93
CA GLU A 39 8.32 5.32 -11.63
C GLU A 39 9.46 4.48 -11.05
N GLY A 40 9.20 3.18 -10.80
CA GLY A 40 10.18 2.26 -10.23
C GLY A 40 10.73 2.75 -8.88
N GLU A 41 9.86 3.29 -8.03
CA GLU A 41 10.17 3.70 -6.66
C GLU A 41 9.31 2.93 -5.67
N ILE A 42 9.91 2.46 -4.58
CA ILE A 42 9.19 1.93 -3.41
C ILE A 42 9.17 3.02 -2.34
N VAL A 43 7.98 3.52 -2.04
CA VAL A 43 7.76 4.53 -0.98
C VAL A 43 7.08 3.87 0.21
N GLY A 44 7.76 3.87 1.36
CA GLY A 44 7.23 3.41 2.63
C GLY A 44 6.42 4.49 3.34
N ILE A 45 5.20 4.16 3.76
CA ILE A 45 4.37 5.01 4.61
C ILE A 45 4.40 4.43 6.02
N LEU A 46 5.14 5.07 6.92
CA LEU A 46 5.35 4.59 8.28
C LEU A 46 4.59 5.43 9.31
N GLY A 47 4.16 4.79 10.37
CA GLY A 47 3.49 5.45 11.48
C GLY A 47 2.69 4.48 12.33
N PRO A 48 2.27 4.87 13.54
CA PRO A 48 1.50 4.03 14.44
C PRO A 48 0.08 3.74 13.90
N ASN A 49 -0.63 2.85 14.59
CA ASN A 49 -2.04 2.62 14.32
C ASN A 49 -2.83 3.91 14.56
N GLY A 50 -3.74 4.25 13.65
CA GLY A 50 -4.50 5.50 13.73
C GLY A 50 -3.79 6.73 13.14
N ALA A 51 -2.54 6.64 12.68
CA ALA A 51 -1.81 7.77 12.09
C ALA A 51 -2.41 8.30 10.77
N GLY A 52 -3.36 7.58 10.14
CA GLY A 52 -3.99 7.96 8.87
C GLY A 52 -3.49 7.21 7.64
N LYS A 53 -2.56 6.24 7.78
CA LYS A 53 -1.95 5.48 6.67
C LYS A 53 -2.97 4.89 5.69
N THR A 54 -3.88 4.04 6.17
CA THR A 54 -4.94 3.42 5.37
C THR A 54 -5.83 4.44 4.66
N THR A 55 -6.17 5.55 5.34
CA THR A 55 -6.98 6.62 4.76
C THR A 55 -6.23 7.29 3.62
N LEU A 56 -4.95 7.61 3.81
CA LEU A 56 -4.10 8.17 2.78
C LEU A 56 -3.98 7.23 1.57
N LEU A 57 -3.66 5.95 1.78
CA LEU A 57 -3.55 4.96 0.70
C LEU A 57 -4.86 4.81 -0.10
N ARG A 58 -6.02 4.84 0.58
CA ARG A 58 -7.33 4.82 -0.10
C ARG A 58 -7.60 6.06 -0.94
N MET A 59 -7.12 7.23 -0.53
CA MET A 59 -7.21 8.44 -1.35
C MET A 59 -6.26 8.38 -2.55
N LEU A 60 -5.01 7.94 -2.35
CA LEU A 60 -4.01 7.79 -3.40
C LEU A 60 -4.43 6.78 -4.48
N SER A 61 -5.20 5.74 -4.10
CA SER A 61 -5.79 4.76 -5.02
C SER A 61 -7.12 5.20 -5.65
N LYS A 62 -7.60 6.42 -5.36
CA LYS A 62 -8.94 6.92 -5.74
C LYS A 62 -10.11 6.03 -5.28
N LEU A 63 -9.92 5.17 -4.28
CA LEU A 63 -10.99 4.43 -3.62
C LEU A 63 -11.76 5.28 -2.61
N MET A 64 -11.18 6.40 -2.20
CA MET A 64 -11.79 7.37 -1.30
C MET A 64 -11.54 8.79 -1.81
N LYS A 65 -12.58 9.58 -1.93
CA LYS A 65 -12.44 11.00 -2.28
C LYS A 65 -11.91 11.79 -1.08
N PRO A 66 -10.89 12.63 -1.25
CA PRO A 66 -10.47 13.56 -0.23
C PRO A 66 -11.59 14.57 0.08
N THR A 67 -11.55 15.17 1.28
CA THR A 67 -12.39 16.32 1.64
C THR A 67 -11.86 17.57 0.96
N GLU A 68 -10.53 17.73 0.91
CA GLU A 68 -9.82 18.79 0.22
C GLU A 68 -8.56 18.23 -0.46
N GLY A 69 -8.05 18.96 -1.46
CA GLY A 69 -6.87 18.55 -2.23
C GLY A 69 -7.22 17.64 -3.40
N MET A 70 -6.19 17.17 -4.08
CA MET A 70 -6.34 16.34 -5.29
C MET A 70 -5.26 15.27 -5.41
N VAL A 71 -5.59 14.20 -6.15
CA VAL A 71 -4.66 13.15 -6.55
C VAL A 71 -4.66 13.04 -8.06
N SER A 72 -3.49 13.20 -8.67
CA SER A 72 -3.24 12.94 -10.08
C SER A 72 -2.47 11.62 -10.24
N ILE A 73 -2.86 10.82 -11.24
CA ILE A 73 -2.19 9.56 -11.59
C ILE A 73 -1.75 9.66 -13.04
N ARG A 74 -0.48 9.37 -13.30
CA ARG A 74 0.13 9.45 -14.62
C ARG A 74 0.71 8.10 -15.03
N ILE A 75 0.45 7.72 -16.27
CA ILE A 75 1.02 6.50 -16.87
C ILE A 75 1.67 6.92 -18.18
N GLY A 76 3.00 6.87 -18.23
CA GLY A 76 3.76 7.57 -19.26
C GLY A 76 3.42 9.06 -19.23
N ASP A 77 3.37 9.70 -20.37
CA ASP A 77 3.07 11.14 -20.51
C ASP A 77 1.60 11.50 -20.25
N LYS A 78 0.72 10.51 -20.04
CA LYS A 78 -0.73 10.72 -19.91
C LYS A 78 -1.16 10.80 -18.45
N GLU A 79 -1.86 11.87 -18.08
CA GLU A 79 -2.61 11.95 -16.84
C GLU A 79 -3.96 11.24 -16.99
N ILE A 80 -4.28 10.34 -16.05
CA ILE A 80 -5.52 9.57 -16.04
C ILE A 80 -6.51 10.22 -15.10
N SER A 81 -7.60 10.73 -15.66
CA SER A 81 -8.69 11.40 -14.91
C SER A 81 -9.84 10.46 -14.57
N ASP A 82 -10.13 9.48 -15.43
CA ASP A 82 -11.22 8.52 -15.22
C ASP A 82 -10.90 7.54 -14.10
N ASP A 83 -11.78 7.45 -13.09
CA ASP A 83 -11.60 6.58 -11.93
C ASP A 83 -11.63 5.07 -12.29
N ILE A 84 -12.30 4.69 -13.39
CA ILE A 84 -12.33 3.29 -13.87
C ILE A 84 -11.00 2.96 -14.54
N GLU A 85 -10.50 3.87 -15.39
CA GLU A 85 -9.20 3.72 -16.04
C GLU A 85 -8.08 3.67 -14.99
N VAL A 86 -8.13 4.52 -13.96
CA VAL A 86 -7.18 4.49 -12.84
C VAL A 86 -7.12 3.11 -12.19
N LYS A 87 -8.26 2.45 -11.94
CA LYS A 87 -8.32 1.11 -11.32
C LYS A 87 -7.68 0.02 -12.18
N ARG A 88 -7.57 0.23 -13.49
CA ARG A 88 -6.85 -0.71 -14.39
C ARG A 88 -5.34 -0.64 -14.20
N HIS A 89 -4.82 0.46 -13.68
CA HIS A 89 -3.40 0.69 -13.48
C HIS A 89 -2.95 0.56 -12.03
N ILE A 90 -3.86 0.31 -11.09
CA ILE A 90 -3.56 0.19 -9.66
C ILE A 90 -3.95 -1.19 -9.13
N GLY A 91 -2.99 -1.88 -8.52
CA GLY A 91 -3.23 -3.05 -7.67
C GLY A 91 -3.31 -2.62 -6.22
N TYR A 92 -4.51 -2.65 -5.62
CA TYR A 92 -4.72 -2.25 -4.23
C TYR A 92 -4.96 -3.45 -3.31
N LEU A 93 -4.08 -3.62 -2.31
CA LEU A 93 -4.23 -4.56 -1.22
C LEU A 93 -4.64 -3.81 0.06
N SER A 94 -5.79 -4.14 0.61
CA SER A 94 -6.22 -3.67 1.93
C SER A 94 -6.09 -4.78 2.96
N ASN A 95 -5.64 -4.46 4.15
CA ASN A 95 -5.55 -5.37 5.28
C ASN A 95 -6.89 -6.08 5.61
N ASN A 96 -8.03 -5.45 5.30
CA ASN A 96 -9.37 -5.97 5.61
C ASN A 96 -10.13 -6.54 4.39
N THR A 97 -9.47 -6.82 3.28
CA THR A 97 -10.15 -7.36 2.10
C THR A 97 -10.50 -8.83 2.32
N LYS A 98 -11.80 -9.12 2.40
CA LYS A 98 -12.30 -10.49 2.38
C LYS A 98 -12.36 -11.01 0.94
N LEU A 99 -11.77 -12.17 0.71
CA LEU A 99 -11.88 -12.89 -0.55
C LEU A 99 -13.17 -13.74 -0.57
N TYR A 100 -13.59 -14.13 -1.77
CA TYR A 100 -14.76 -15.02 -1.95
C TYR A 100 -14.41 -16.45 -1.52
N GLY A 101 -14.74 -16.82 -0.29
CA GLY A 101 -14.34 -18.07 0.34
C GLY A 101 -14.69 -19.36 -0.42
N ARG A 102 -15.78 -19.34 -1.21
CA ARG A 102 -16.25 -20.49 -2.01
C ARG A 102 -15.44 -20.74 -3.29
N LEU A 103 -14.73 -19.73 -3.78
CA LEU A 103 -13.85 -19.86 -4.94
C LEU A 103 -12.47 -20.40 -4.50
N SER A 104 -11.78 -21.06 -5.40
CA SER A 104 -10.33 -21.24 -5.30
C SER A 104 -9.59 -19.96 -5.68
N ALA A 105 -8.29 -19.87 -5.34
CA ALA A 105 -7.48 -18.75 -5.76
C ALA A 105 -7.41 -18.67 -7.30
N ARG A 106 -7.27 -19.81 -8.00
CA ARG A 106 -7.30 -19.89 -9.47
C ARG A 106 -8.60 -19.33 -10.04
N GLU A 107 -9.75 -19.81 -9.56
CA GLU A 107 -11.06 -19.34 -10.01
C GLU A 107 -11.25 -17.83 -9.79
N LEU A 108 -10.78 -17.30 -8.64
CA LEU A 108 -10.79 -15.87 -8.37
C LEU A 108 -9.95 -15.08 -9.37
N LEU A 109 -8.75 -15.54 -9.69
CA LEU A 109 -7.86 -14.86 -10.65
C LEU A 109 -8.41 -14.94 -12.07
N GLN A 110 -8.97 -16.07 -12.51
CA GLN A 110 -9.65 -16.21 -13.80
C GLN A 110 -10.84 -15.25 -13.94
N MET A 111 -11.67 -15.15 -12.90
CA MET A 111 -12.78 -14.21 -12.85
C MET A 111 -12.29 -12.76 -12.99
N LEU A 112 -11.22 -12.39 -12.30
CA LEU A 112 -10.65 -11.05 -12.38
C LEU A 112 -10.04 -10.78 -13.74
N GLY A 113 -9.28 -11.71 -14.34
CA GLY A 113 -8.78 -11.59 -15.70
C GLY A 113 -9.90 -11.27 -16.68
N THR A 114 -11.04 -11.97 -16.56
CA THR A 114 -12.24 -11.69 -17.36
C THR A 114 -12.79 -10.28 -17.12
N ILE A 115 -12.88 -9.83 -15.87
CA ILE A 115 -13.35 -8.47 -15.52
C ILE A 115 -12.44 -7.39 -16.10
N TYR A 116 -11.12 -7.63 -16.10
CA TYR A 116 -10.15 -6.71 -16.71
C TYR A 116 -10.07 -6.82 -18.24
N GLY A 117 -10.84 -7.74 -18.86
CA GLY A 117 -10.89 -7.94 -20.30
C GLY A 117 -9.67 -8.66 -20.88
N MET A 118 -8.97 -9.44 -20.07
CA MET A 118 -7.82 -10.23 -20.50
C MET A 118 -8.28 -11.46 -21.31
N PRO A 119 -7.59 -11.83 -22.40
CA PRO A 119 -7.78 -13.11 -23.06
C PRO A 119 -7.56 -14.27 -22.09
N LYS A 120 -8.27 -15.37 -22.28
CA LYS A 120 -8.17 -16.52 -21.37
C LYS A 120 -6.74 -17.08 -21.30
N GLU A 121 -6.08 -17.18 -22.46
CA GLU A 121 -4.70 -17.70 -22.55
C GLU A 121 -3.72 -16.80 -21.77
N ASP A 122 -3.81 -15.48 -21.93
CA ASP A 122 -2.97 -14.50 -21.22
C ASP A 122 -3.24 -14.55 -19.71
N THR A 123 -4.52 -14.75 -19.33
CA THR A 123 -4.92 -14.89 -17.92
C THR A 123 -4.29 -16.15 -17.30
N GLU A 124 -4.35 -17.29 -17.99
CA GLU A 124 -3.74 -18.53 -17.47
C GLU A 124 -2.22 -18.41 -17.36
N GLN A 125 -1.57 -17.85 -18.37
CA GLN A 125 -0.13 -17.59 -18.33
C GLN A 125 0.23 -16.70 -17.12
N LYS A 126 -0.54 -15.64 -16.91
CA LYS A 126 -0.31 -14.72 -15.78
C LYS A 126 -0.55 -15.40 -14.43
N ILE A 127 -1.54 -16.27 -14.33
CA ILE A 127 -1.79 -17.08 -13.12
C ILE A 127 -0.61 -17.99 -12.81
N GLU A 128 -0.02 -18.65 -13.82
CA GLU A 128 1.16 -19.51 -13.64
C GLU A 128 2.39 -18.70 -13.19
N GLU A 129 2.62 -17.51 -13.75
CA GLU A 129 3.69 -16.61 -13.33
C GLU A 129 3.51 -16.20 -11.85
N ILE A 130 2.32 -15.70 -11.50
CA ILE A 130 1.97 -15.27 -10.14
C ILE A 130 2.08 -16.43 -9.15
N SER A 131 1.62 -17.63 -9.57
CA SER A 131 1.68 -18.84 -8.74
C SER A 131 3.10 -19.18 -8.33
N LYS A 132 4.04 -19.12 -9.25
CA LYS A 132 5.47 -19.36 -8.97
C LYS A 132 6.05 -18.29 -8.03
N VAL A 133 5.80 -17.01 -8.34
CA VAL A 133 6.35 -15.89 -7.57
C VAL A 133 5.85 -15.89 -6.12
N LEU A 134 4.56 -16.19 -5.91
CA LEU A 134 3.94 -16.20 -4.58
C LEU A 134 3.84 -17.60 -3.96
N SER A 135 4.43 -18.63 -4.60
CA SER A 135 4.39 -20.05 -4.14
C SER A 135 2.96 -20.51 -3.83
N LEU A 136 2.06 -20.35 -4.81
CA LEU A 136 0.65 -20.74 -4.67
C LEU A 136 0.39 -22.18 -5.11
N GLU A 137 1.32 -22.85 -5.81
CA GLU A 137 1.12 -24.10 -6.55
C GLU A 137 0.48 -25.20 -5.71
N SER A 138 0.84 -25.28 -4.43
CA SER A 138 0.33 -26.32 -3.54
C SER A 138 -1.11 -26.13 -3.08
N PHE A 139 -1.68 -24.92 -3.25
CA PHE A 139 -3.01 -24.58 -2.72
C PHE A 139 -3.87 -23.72 -3.66
N ILE A 140 -3.38 -23.35 -4.83
CA ILE A 140 -4.09 -22.44 -5.75
C ILE A 140 -5.49 -22.94 -6.14
N ASP A 141 -5.68 -24.27 -6.18
CA ASP A 141 -6.94 -24.93 -6.51
C ASP A 141 -7.80 -25.26 -5.27
N ASN A 142 -7.31 -24.96 -4.06
CA ASN A 142 -8.08 -25.10 -2.84
C ASN A 142 -9.03 -23.92 -2.64
N ARG A 143 -10.22 -24.17 -2.06
CA ARG A 143 -11.15 -23.11 -1.68
C ARG A 143 -10.51 -22.15 -0.69
N ILE A 144 -10.69 -20.84 -0.90
CA ILE A 144 -10.11 -19.77 -0.08
C ILE A 144 -10.50 -19.92 1.39
N GLU A 145 -11.73 -20.36 1.70
CA GLU A 145 -12.17 -20.60 3.08
C GLU A 145 -11.39 -21.70 3.83
N LYS A 146 -10.63 -22.54 3.10
CA LYS A 146 -9.80 -23.62 3.66
C LYS A 146 -8.31 -23.24 3.75
N LEU A 147 -7.93 -22.06 3.30
CA LEU A 147 -6.55 -21.59 3.31
C LEU A 147 -6.14 -21.10 4.70
N SER A 148 -4.87 -21.28 5.05
CA SER A 148 -4.27 -20.63 6.21
C SER A 148 -4.24 -19.10 6.03
N THR A 149 -4.00 -18.35 7.11
CA THR A 149 -3.87 -16.89 7.05
C THR A 149 -2.81 -16.45 6.04
N GLY A 150 -1.61 -17.06 6.06
CA GLY A 150 -0.54 -16.76 5.12
C GLY A 150 -0.88 -17.12 3.67
N GLN A 151 -1.56 -18.26 3.44
CA GLN A 151 -2.04 -18.63 2.11
C GLN A 151 -3.10 -17.65 1.60
N THR A 152 -4.04 -17.25 2.46
CA THR A 152 -5.07 -16.24 2.13
C THR A 152 -4.44 -14.89 1.78
N GLN A 153 -3.42 -14.48 2.51
CA GLN A 153 -2.70 -13.23 2.24
C GLN A 153 -1.99 -13.28 0.87
N ARG A 154 -1.30 -14.38 0.57
CA ARG A 154 -0.67 -14.58 -0.76
C ARG A 154 -1.70 -14.58 -1.88
N ALA A 155 -2.86 -15.22 -1.70
CA ALA A 155 -3.97 -15.16 -2.65
C ALA A 155 -4.53 -13.73 -2.79
N SER A 156 -4.56 -12.95 -1.70
CA SER A 156 -4.97 -11.53 -1.73
C SER A 156 -4.00 -10.64 -2.49
N ILE A 157 -2.71 -10.92 -2.39
CA ILE A 157 -1.68 -10.24 -3.20
C ILE A 157 -1.82 -10.65 -4.67
N ALA A 158 -1.93 -11.96 -4.97
CA ALA A 158 -2.13 -12.46 -6.33
C ALA A 158 -3.28 -11.75 -7.05
N ARG A 159 -4.38 -11.52 -6.36
CA ARG A 159 -5.52 -10.74 -6.85
C ARG A 159 -5.14 -9.34 -7.35
N CYS A 160 -4.16 -8.69 -6.72
CA CYS A 160 -3.72 -7.36 -7.12
C CYS A 160 -2.80 -7.38 -8.34
N LEU A 161 -2.27 -8.55 -8.73
CA LEU A 161 -1.24 -8.71 -9.76
C LEU A 161 -1.79 -9.13 -11.12
N VAL A 162 -2.97 -9.76 -11.15
CA VAL A 162 -3.47 -10.47 -12.34
C VAL A 162 -3.58 -9.58 -13.57
N HIS A 163 -3.92 -8.30 -13.40
CA HIS A 163 -4.06 -7.31 -14.48
C HIS A 163 -2.79 -6.50 -14.76
N ASP A 164 -1.65 -6.91 -14.22
CA ASP A 164 -0.32 -6.31 -14.39
C ASP A 164 -0.28 -4.78 -14.21
N PRO A 165 -0.75 -4.24 -13.08
CA PRO A 165 -0.86 -2.80 -12.87
C PRO A 165 0.52 -2.11 -12.91
N GLN A 166 0.52 -0.78 -13.10
CA GLN A 166 1.73 0.03 -13.08
C GLN A 166 2.08 0.52 -11.67
N VAL A 167 1.10 0.50 -10.77
CA VAL A 167 1.24 0.96 -9.38
C VAL A 167 0.66 -0.08 -8.44
N TYR A 168 1.43 -0.46 -7.44
CA TYR A 168 0.96 -1.27 -6.32
C TYR A 168 0.78 -0.40 -5.08
N ILE A 169 -0.34 -0.56 -4.40
CA ILE A 169 -0.61 0.10 -3.13
C ILE A 169 -0.96 -0.98 -2.10
N PHE A 170 -0.03 -1.24 -1.18
CA PHE A 170 -0.11 -2.32 -0.21
C PHE A 170 -0.25 -1.77 1.21
N ASP A 171 -1.39 -2.03 1.83
CA ASP A 171 -1.68 -1.64 3.20
C ASP A 171 -1.39 -2.81 4.15
N GLU A 172 -0.23 -2.76 4.82
CA GLU A 172 0.29 -3.78 5.75
C GLU A 172 0.31 -5.21 5.17
N PRO A 173 0.96 -5.47 4.01
CA PRO A 173 0.88 -6.75 3.32
C PRO A 173 1.51 -7.92 4.07
N THR A 174 2.43 -7.67 4.99
CA THR A 174 3.17 -8.67 5.78
C THR A 174 2.57 -8.92 7.17
N LEU A 175 1.50 -8.17 7.54
CA LEU A 175 0.91 -8.27 8.86
C LEU A 175 0.37 -9.67 9.15
N GLY A 176 0.84 -10.24 10.28
CA GLY A 176 0.40 -11.56 10.74
C GLY A 176 0.99 -12.74 9.96
N LEU A 177 1.99 -12.50 9.13
CA LEU A 177 2.72 -13.54 8.41
C LEU A 177 3.96 -14.02 9.19
N ASP A 178 4.36 -15.26 8.91
CA ASP A 178 5.66 -15.78 9.32
C ASP A 178 6.80 -15.12 8.52
N ILE A 179 8.04 -15.28 9.02
CA ILE A 179 9.23 -14.66 8.44
C ILE A 179 9.45 -15.06 6.98
N LEU A 180 9.22 -16.32 6.61
CA LEU A 180 9.45 -16.79 5.25
C LEU A 180 8.41 -16.21 4.28
N SER A 181 7.15 -16.18 4.70
CA SER A 181 6.07 -15.57 3.91
C SER A 181 6.28 -14.06 3.71
N SER A 182 6.70 -13.35 4.75
CA SER A 182 7.03 -11.92 4.67
C SER A 182 8.21 -11.66 3.73
N ALA A 183 9.28 -12.45 3.84
CA ALA A 183 10.44 -12.34 2.97
C ALA A 183 10.08 -12.53 1.47
N ALA A 184 9.25 -13.51 1.15
CA ALA A 184 8.80 -13.74 -0.22
C ALA A 184 8.02 -12.55 -0.80
N ILE A 185 7.18 -11.89 0.01
CA ILE A 185 6.43 -10.69 -0.40
C ILE A 185 7.37 -9.51 -0.62
N ILE A 186 8.37 -9.34 0.25
CA ILE A 186 9.38 -8.28 0.13
C ILE A 186 10.20 -8.46 -1.15
N GLU A 187 10.68 -9.67 -1.43
CA GLU A 187 11.42 -9.97 -2.67
C GLU A 187 10.55 -9.79 -3.92
N PHE A 188 9.27 -10.17 -3.86
CA PHE A 188 8.31 -9.85 -4.91
C PHE A 188 8.23 -8.34 -5.16
N MET A 189 8.08 -7.52 -4.13
CA MET A 189 8.02 -6.05 -4.30
C MET A 189 9.30 -5.49 -4.92
N LYS A 190 10.47 -6.00 -4.56
CA LYS A 190 11.74 -5.60 -5.19
C LYS A 190 11.77 -5.97 -6.67
N SER A 191 11.36 -7.18 -7.02
CA SER A 191 11.33 -7.61 -8.43
C SER A 191 10.38 -6.76 -9.27
N GLU A 192 9.23 -6.37 -8.75
CA GLU A 192 8.30 -5.49 -9.45
C GLU A 192 8.86 -4.05 -9.61
N ARG A 193 9.58 -3.54 -8.60
CA ARG A 193 10.30 -2.28 -8.74
C ARG A 193 11.32 -2.32 -9.88
N GLU A 194 12.07 -3.42 -10.01
CA GLU A 194 13.04 -3.61 -11.10
C GLU A 194 12.38 -3.65 -12.48
N ARG A 195 11.12 -4.13 -12.55
CA ARG A 195 10.27 -4.05 -13.75
C ARG A 195 9.71 -2.65 -14.02
N GLY A 196 10.07 -1.64 -13.23
CA GLY A 196 9.62 -0.25 -13.36
C GLY A 196 8.26 0.04 -12.72
N LYS A 197 7.70 -0.89 -11.95
CA LYS A 197 6.45 -0.66 -11.21
C LYS A 197 6.71 0.26 -10.01
N SER A 198 5.74 1.10 -9.69
CA SER A 198 5.79 1.97 -8.51
C SER A 198 5.04 1.32 -7.36
N ILE A 199 5.59 1.39 -6.15
CA ILE A 199 5.02 0.70 -5.00
C ILE A 199 4.86 1.67 -3.83
N LEU A 200 3.65 1.79 -3.31
CA LEU A 200 3.34 2.39 -2.02
C LEU A 200 3.11 1.28 -1.01
N TYR A 201 3.89 1.29 0.04
CA TYR A 201 3.89 0.23 1.05
C TYR A 201 3.68 0.83 2.44
N SER A 202 2.54 0.54 3.10
CA SER A 202 2.37 0.92 4.49
C SER A 202 2.78 -0.20 5.42
N THR A 203 3.45 0.15 6.50
CA THR A 203 3.82 -0.79 7.56
C THR A 203 4.06 -0.05 8.87
N HIS A 204 4.04 -0.79 9.96
CA HIS A 204 4.57 -0.38 11.27
C HIS A 204 5.87 -1.14 11.61
N TYR A 205 6.31 -2.07 10.74
CA TYR A 205 7.58 -2.80 10.86
C TYR A 205 8.71 -1.96 10.25
N MET A 206 9.43 -1.23 11.10
CA MET A 206 10.46 -0.28 10.68
C MET A 206 11.64 -0.97 9.97
N GLU A 207 11.99 -2.17 10.42
CA GLU A 207 13.10 -2.96 9.86
C GLU A 207 12.80 -3.42 8.42
N GLU A 208 11.55 -3.82 8.14
CA GLU A 208 11.12 -4.17 6.78
C GLU A 208 11.20 -2.95 5.85
N ALA A 209 10.72 -1.81 6.33
CA ALA A 209 10.74 -0.58 5.54
C ALA A 209 12.17 -0.08 5.28
N GLU A 210 13.06 -0.18 6.26
CA GLU A 210 14.48 0.18 6.11
C GLU A 210 15.18 -0.66 5.03
N TYR A 211 14.81 -1.95 4.93
CA TYR A 211 15.37 -2.87 3.95
C TYR A 211 14.78 -2.72 2.55
N LEU A 212 13.49 -2.37 2.46
CA LEU A 212 12.72 -2.42 1.21
C LEU A 212 12.63 -1.07 0.49
N CYS A 213 12.45 0.03 1.25
CA CYS A 213 12.00 1.29 0.66
C CYS A 213 13.15 2.14 0.15
N ASP A 214 12.97 2.72 -1.04
CA ASP A 214 13.88 3.75 -1.57
C ASP A 214 13.72 5.08 -0.81
N ARG A 215 12.47 5.38 -0.40
CA ARG A 215 12.10 6.58 0.36
C ARG A 215 11.00 6.25 1.37
N ILE A 216 11.04 6.95 2.49
CA ILE A 216 10.13 6.78 3.60
C ILE A 216 9.43 8.10 3.89
N ILE A 217 8.13 8.01 4.13
CA ILE A 217 7.29 9.10 4.63
C ILE A 217 6.76 8.66 6.00
N MET A 218 7.15 9.38 7.04
CA MET A 218 6.68 9.12 8.40
C MET A 218 5.46 9.97 8.69
N ILE A 219 4.38 9.31 9.16
CA ILE A 219 3.09 9.97 9.41
C ILE A 219 2.72 9.83 10.87
N HIS A 220 2.25 10.93 11.46
CA HIS A 220 1.66 10.97 12.78
C HIS A 220 0.46 11.93 12.81
N HIS A 221 -0.66 11.53 13.44
CA HIS A 221 -1.89 12.31 13.53
C HIS A 221 -2.34 12.97 12.21
N GLY A 222 -2.26 12.20 11.11
CA GLY A 222 -2.68 12.64 9.78
C GLY A 222 -1.70 13.57 9.05
N LYS A 223 -0.53 13.87 9.61
CA LYS A 223 0.49 14.76 9.04
C LYS A 223 1.78 14.01 8.74
N ILE A 224 2.53 14.49 7.74
CA ILE A 224 3.90 14.06 7.52
C ILE A 224 4.79 14.73 8.56
N ILE A 225 5.54 13.93 9.33
CA ILE A 225 6.51 14.41 10.33
C ILE A 225 7.94 14.38 9.81
N SER A 226 8.23 13.51 8.84
CA SER A 226 9.51 13.50 8.12
C SER A 226 9.42 12.71 6.83
N GLU A 227 10.31 13.00 5.87
CA GLU A 227 10.40 12.33 4.58
C GLU A 227 11.86 12.29 4.11
N GLY A 228 12.34 11.12 3.69
CA GLY A 228 13.70 10.95 3.20
C GLY A 228 14.03 9.51 2.85
N THR A 229 15.28 9.27 2.41
CA THR A 229 15.80 7.90 2.31
C THR A 229 16.03 7.34 3.73
N PRO A 230 16.03 6.00 3.92
CA PRO A 230 16.38 5.43 5.23
C PRO A 230 17.71 5.98 5.80
N GLY A 231 18.72 6.15 4.94
CA GLY A 231 20.02 6.69 5.32
C GLY A 231 19.94 8.14 5.77
N SER A 232 19.33 9.04 4.96
CA SER A 232 19.23 10.46 5.29
C SER A 232 18.44 10.72 6.59
N LEU A 233 17.37 9.94 6.84
CA LEU A 233 16.58 10.06 8.07
C LEU A 233 17.39 9.68 9.31
N LYS A 234 18.22 8.64 9.21
CA LYS A 234 19.12 8.22 10.29
C LYS A 234 20.20 9.26 10.57
N GLU A 235 20.82 9.82 9.53
CA GLU A 235 21.83 10.88 9.65
C GLU A 235 21.25 12.14 10.28
N GLU A 236 20.08 12.62 9.83
CA GLU A 236 19.43 13.83 10.35
C GLU A 236 19.08 13.74 11.84
N THR A 237 18.75 12.55 12.31
CA THR A 237 18.33 12.32 13.71
C THR A 237 19.44 11.73 14.57
N GLU A 238 20.60 11.42 14.01
CA GLU A 238 21.71 10.75 14.69
C GLU A 238 21.29 9.40 15.31
N LYS A 239 20.42 8.65 14.62
CA LYS A 239 19.91 7.34 15.08
C LYS A 239 20.39 6.21 14.16
N GLU A 240 20.60 5.04 14.77
CA GLU A 240 21.10 3.85 14.05
C GLU A 240 20.01 3.15 13.21
N ASN A 241 18.73 3.30 13.58
CA ASN A 241 17.61 2.64 12.92
C ASN A 241 16.35 3.52 12.88
N LEU A 242 15.39 3.16 12.00
CA LEU A 242 14.17 3.93 11.79
C LEU A 242 13.26 3.99 13.02
N ARG A 243 13.33 3.01 13.95
CA ARG A 243 12.58 3.06 15.20
C ARG A 243 13.09 4.20 16.09
N GLY A 244 14.41 4.35 16.20
CA GLY A 244 15.04 5.47 16.88
C GLY A 244 14.72 6.81 16.23
N VAL A 245 14.75 6.87 14.87
CA VAL A 245 14.33 8.06 14.11
C VAL A 245 12.90 8.46 14.46
N PHE A 246 11.96 7.53 14.39
CA PHE A 246 10.55 7.82 14.67
C PHE A 246 10.34 8.30 16.11
N SER A 247 10.99 7.66 17.09
CA SER A 247 10.89 8.07 18.50
C SER A 247 11.44 9.48 18.73
N GLU A 248 12.57 9.83 18.11
CA GLU A 248 13.18 11.15 18.19
C GLU A 248 12.26 12.23 17.57
N LEU A 249 11.68 11.97 16.40
CA LEU A 249 10.79 12.91 15.75
C LEU A 249 9.53 13.20 16.58
N ILE A 250 8.97 12.18 17.24
CA ILE A 250 7.80 12.36 18.13
C ILE A 250 8.16 13.22 19.34
N VAL A 251 9.35 13.04 19.92
CA VAL A 251 9.81 13.88 21.04
C VAL A 251 10.01 15.32 20.60
N ARG A 252 10.66 15.55 19.44
CA ARG A 252 10.87 16.92 18.90
C ARG A 252 9.56 17.66 18.64
N GLU A 253 8.52 16.96 18.22
CA GLU A 253 7.20 17.56 17.98
C GLU A 253 6.37 17.78 19.27
N GLY A 254 6.90 17.46 20.45
CA GLY A 254 6.19 17.63 21.73
C GLY A 254 4.99 16.69 21.93
N ILE A 255 4.96 15.57 21.20
CA ILE A 255 3.80 14.65 21.15
C ILE A 255 3.83 13.64 22.34
N LEU A 256 4.93 13.51 23.06
CA LEU A 256 5.09 12.59 24.20
C LEU A 256 4.66 13.16 25.55
N ASP A 257 4.16 14.39 25.62
CA ASP A 257 3.81 15.03 26.91
C ASP A 257 2.35 14.84 27.37
N GLU A 258 1.58 13.93 26.77
CA GLU A 258 0.21 13.65 27.22
C GLU A 258 -0.03 12.15 27.49
N HIS A 259 0.68 11.61 28.51
CA HIS A 259 0.17 10.44 29.27
C HIS A 259 0.78 10.37 30.67
#